data_c00d1824958c5081a18aa74229b45ad9
#
_entry.id   c00d1824958c5081a18aa74229b45ad9
#
_cell.length_a   1.000
_cell.length_b   1.000
_cell.length_c   1.000
_cell.angle_alpha   90.00
_cell.angle_beta   90.00
_cell.angle_gamma   90.00
#
_symmetry.space_group_name_H-M   'P 1'
#
loop_
_entity.id
_entity.type
_entity.pdbx_description
1 polymer ?
#
loop_
_entity_poly.entity_id
_entity_poly.type
_entity_poly.pdbx_seq_one_letter_code
_entity_poly.pdbx_strand_id
1 'polypeptide(L)'
;MDLWAWQHLDAWLDMRVSMRVGGLLCVIDGPTQGRPWSPTASRATLRELAVAAGVGRRFAPHQLRHAHAVEMAREGVPLNVIQRQLGHANLGITSIYLQGIDSSEIIDTVHRRPAPVLPASAGLR
;
A
#
# COMPACT_ATOMS: atom_id res chain seq x y z
N MET A 1 -1.78 -6.77 -6.29
CA MET A 1 -2.63 -5.61 -6.65
C MET A 1 -4.05 -6.15 -6.64
N ASP A 2 -4.97 -5.46 -5.99
CA ASP A 2 -6.39 -5.86 -5.94
C ASP A 2 -7.12 -5.59 -7.27
N LEU A 3 -8.32 -6.16 -7.42
CA LEU A 3 -9.12 -6.04 -8.65
C LEU A 3 -9.47 -4.59 -8.98
N TRP A 4 -9.72 -3.77 -7.97
CA TRP A 4 -10.03 -2.37 -8.12
C TRP A 4 -8.85 -1.59 -8.72
N ALA A 5 -7.65 -1.82 -8.21
CA ALA A 5 -6.44 -1.18 -8.73
C ALA A 5 -6.12 -1.64 -10.17
N TRP A 6 -6.42 -2.91 -10.52
CA TRP A 6 -6.28 -3.41 -11.87
C TRP A 6 -7.18 -2.68 -12.87
N GLN A 7 -8.44 -2.42 -12.53
CA GLN A 7 -9.37 -1.70 -13.41
C GLN A 7 -8.83 -0.33 -13.83
N HIS A 8 -8.21 0.40 -12.89
CA HIS A 8 -7.59 1.69 -13.20
C HIS A 8 -6.29 1.55 -13.99
N LEU A 9 -5.50 0.51 -13.70
CA LEU A 9 -4.26 0.26 -14.41
C LEU A 9 -4.51 -0.17 -15.87
N ASP A 10 -5.52 -1.00 -16.12
CA ASP A 10 -5.83 -1.47 -17.48
C ASP A 10 -6.14 -0.30 -18.41
N ALA A 11 -6.96 0.66 -17.98
CA ALA A 11 -7.23 1.86 -18.75
C ALA A 11 -5.97 2.67 -19.08
N TRP A 12 -5.02 2.71 -18.15
CA TRP A 12 -3.72 3.31 -18.38
C TRP A 12 -2.85 2.50 -19.37
N LEU A 13 -2.86 1.17 -19.23
CA LEU A 13 -2.08 0.28 -20.11
C LEU A 13 -2.56 0.36 -21.56
N ASP A 14 -3.86 0.45 -21.79
CA ASP A 14 -4.44 0.64 -23.13
C ASP A 14 -3.92 1.92 -23.80
N MET A 15 -3.87 3.01 -23.06
CA MET A 15 -3.29 4.26 -23.52
C MET A 15 -1.76 4.14 -23.72
N ARG A 16 -1.10 3.46 -22.80
CA ARG A 16 0.37 3.34 -22.75
C ARG A 16 0.94 2.55 -23.92
N VAL A 17 0.22 1.54 -24.42
CA VAL A 17 0.64 0.70 -25.56
C VAL A 17 0.89 1.52 -26.81
N SER A 18 0.17 2.60 -27.02
CA SER A 18 0.36 3.50 -28.18
C SER A 18 1.60 4.40 -28.08
N MET A 19 2.24 4.46 -26.91
CA MET A 19 3.41 5.32 -26.67
C MET A 19 4.72 4.57 -26.92
N ARG A 20 5.80 5.31 -27.13
CA ARG A 20 7.15 4.73 -27.25
C ARG A 20 7.53 3.91 -26.04
N VAL A 21 8.31 2.86 -26.24
CA VAL A 21 8.87 2.02 -25.17
C VAL A 21 9.61 2.88 -24.16
N GLY A 22 9.35 2.65 -22.86
CA GLY A 22 9.92 3.44 -21.77
C GLY A 22 9.36 3.04 -20.41
N GLY A 23 9.46 3.92 -19.42
CA GLY A 23 8.90 3.68 -18.09
C GLY A 23 7.39 3.44 -18.12
N LEU A 24 6.89 2.59 -17.22
CA LEU A 24 5.45 2.33 -17.08
C LEU A 24 4.68 3.63 -16.82
N LEU A 25 5.16 4.44 -15.89
CA LEU A 25 4.64 5.78 -15.65
C LEU A 25 5.47 6.79 -16.41
N CYS A 26 4.84 7.50 -17.33
CA CYS A 26 5.51 8.44 -18.21
C CYS A 26 4.68 9.72 -18.43
N VAL A 27 5.29 10.71 -19.06
CA VAL A 27 4.62 11.94 -19.47
C VAL A 27 3.63 11.60 -20.59
N ILE A 28 2.37 12.03 -20.46
CA ILE A 28 1.28 11.67 -21.37
C ILE A 28 1.14 12.60 -22.55
N ASP A 29 1.61 13.84 -22.46
CA ASP A 29 1.49 14.84 -23.50
C ASP A 29 2.71 15.78 -23.56
N GLY A 30 2.71 16.66 -24.59
CA GLY A 30 3.74 17.67 -24.78
C GLY A 30 5.06 17.14 -25.35
N PRO A 31 6.10 18.01 -25.42
CA PRO A 31 7.36 17.70 -26.09
C PRO A 31 8.15 16.54 -25.48
N THR A 32 7.81 16.15 -24.25
CA THR A 32 8.48 15.08 -23.51
C THR A 32 7.62 13.82 -23.36
N GLN A 33 6.56 13.68 -24.15
CA GLN A 33 5.67 12.52 -24.14
C GLN A 33 6.46 11.20 -24.24
N GLY A 34 6.09 10.23 -23.42
CA GLY A 34 6.73 8.92 -23.31
C GLY A 34 8.02 8.88 -22.47
N ARG A 35 8.56 10.02 -22.04
CA ARG A 35 9.68 10.04 -21.09
C ARG A 35 9.22 9.57 -19.70
N PRO A 36 10.09 8.87 -18.95
CA PRO A 36 9.77 8.49 -17.58
C PRO A 36 9.30 9.68 -16.74
N TRP A 37 8.26 9.51 -15.97
CA TRP A 37 7.79 10.54 -15.07
C TRP A 37 8.82 10.83 -13.98
N SER A 38 9.27 12.06 -13.88
CA SER A 38 10.34 12.41 -12.95
C SER A 38 9.84 12.37 -11.49
N PRO A 39 10.70 12.00 -10.52
CA PRO A 39 10.33 12.02 -9.10
C PRO A 39 9.85 13.39 -8.61
N THR A 40 10.38 14.47 -9.18
CA THR A 40 9.97 15.84 -8.82
C THR A 40 8.56 16.14 -9.35
N ALA A 41 8.28 15.83 -10.62
CA ALA A 41 6.96 16.02 -11.20
C ALA A 41 5.90 15.16 -10.49
N SER A 42 6.19 13.88 -10.23
CA SER A 42 5.25 13.01 -9.52
C SER A 42 4.92 13.51 -8.10
N ARG A 43 5.91 14.05 -7.37
CA ARG A 43 5.65 14.67 -6.06
C ARG A 43 4.81 15.93 -6.15
N ALA A 44 5.01 16.76 -7.19
CA ALA A 44 4.20 17.95 -7.41
C ALA A 44 2.74 17.57 -7.68
N THR A 45 2.49 16.70 -8.65
CA THR A 45 1.15 16.23 -8.99
C THR A 45 0.44 15.58 -7.79
N LEU A 46 1.13 14.74 -7.03
CA LEU A 46 0.54 14.11 -5.84
C LEU A 46 0.19 15.14 -4.75
N ARG A 47 0.95 16.24 -4.62
CA ARG A 47 0.58 17.34 -3.72
C ARG A 47 -0.66 18.08 -4.20
N GLU A 48 -0.75 18.37 -5.49
CA GLU A 48 -1.93 19.00 -6.09
C GLU A 48 -3.19 18.15 -5.88
N LEU A 49 -3.09 16.84 -6.11
CA LEU A 49 -4.17 15.88 -5.85
C LEU A 49 -4.55 15.82 -4.37
N ALA A 50 -3.58 15.86 -3.47
CA ALA A 50 -3.84 15.90 -2.03
C ALA A 50 -4.58 17.16 -1.61
N VAL A 51 -4.21 18.33 -2.16
CA VAL A 51 -4.93 19.59 -1.93
C VAL A 51 -6.35 19.50 -2.46
N ALA A 52 -6.54 19.01 -3.70
CA ALA A 52 -7.85 18.82 -4.30
C ALA A 52 -8.74 17.85 -3.50
N ALA A 53 -8.14 16.84 -2.88
CA ALA A 53 -8.81 15.90 -1.98
C ALA A 53 -9.05 16.43 -0.56
N GLY A 54 -8.72 17.68 -0.26
CA GLY A 54 -8.93 18.28 1.06
C GLY A 54 -7.97 17.80 2.15
N VAL A 55 -6.82 17.24 1.79
CA VAL A 55 -5.81 16.81 2.77
C VAL A 55 -5.13 18.03 3.38
N GLY A 56 -5.56 18.45 4.57
CA GLY A 56 -5.15 19.68 5.24
C GLY A 56 -3.73 19.67 5.86
N ARG A 57 -2.99 18.57 5.76
CA ARG A 57 -1.62 18.44 6.30
C ARG A 57 -0.61 18.26 5.18
N ARG A 58 0.67 18.52 5.51
CA ARG A 58 1.79 18.30 4.57
C ARG A 58 1.72 16.85 4.04
N PHE A 59 1.61 16.72 2.73
CA PHE A 59 1.53 15.44 2.04
C PHE A 59 2.87 15.04 1.43
N ALA A 60 3.22 13.76 1.57
CA ALA A 60 4.35 13.15 0.88
C ALA A 60 3.93 11.76 0.34
N PRO A 61 4.44 11.31 -0.82
CA PRO A 61 4.08 10.03 -1.41
C PRO A 61 4.24 8.83 -0.48
N HIS A 62 5.18 8.92 0.44
CA HIS A 62 5.43 7.87 1.44
C HIS A 62 4.26 7.66 2.41
N GLN A 63 3.43 8.69 2.61
CA GLN A 63 2.22 8.60 3.42
C GLN A 63 1.15 7.72 2.78
N LEU A 64 1.06 7.66 1.45
CA LEU A 64 0.18 6.70 0.76
C LEU A 64 0.59 5.26 1.06
N ARG A 65 1.88 4.99 1.04
CA ARG A 65 2.42 3.68 1.37
C ARG A 65 2.14 3.31 2.83
N HIS A 66 2.25 4.27 3.73
CA HIS A 66 1.90 4.09 5.13
C HIS A 66 0.41 3.82 5.31
N ALA A 67 -0.46 4.64 4.71
CA ALA A 67 -1.91 4.45 4.77
C ALA A 67 -2.31 3.06 4.26
N HIS A 68 -1.77 2.63 3.11
CA HIS A 68 -2.02 1.31 2.55
C HIS A 68 -1.59 0.17 3.49
N ALA A 69 -0.45 0.30 4.17
CA ALA A 69 -0.01 -0.69 5.16
C ALA A 69 -0.96 -0.80 6.35
N VAL A 70 -1.42 0.35 6.87
CA VAL A 70 -2.37 0.40 7.99
C VAL A 70 -3.73 -0.18 7.58
N GLU A 71 -4.20 0.12 6.39
CA GLU A 71 -5.46 -0.38 5.85
C GLU A 71 -5.42 -1.91 5.70
N MET A 72 -4.39 -2.46 5.05
CA MET A 72 -4.19 -3.91 4.98
C MET A 72 -4.15 -4.58 6.37
N ALA A 73 -3.52 -3.95 7.35
CA ALA A 73 -3.46 -4.49 8.70
C ALA A 73 -4.84 -4.52 9.37
N ARG A 74 -5.68 -3.47 9.17
CA ARG A 74 -7.07 -3.40 9.64
C ARG A 74 -7.97 -4.43 8.98
N GLU A 75 -7.72 -4.75 7.72
CA GLU A 75 -8.38 -5.83 6.98
C GLU A 75 -7.94 -7.24 7.43
N GLY A 76 -7.01 -7.32 8.39
CA GLY A 76 -6.50 -8.59 8.92
C GLY A 76 -5.46 -9.27 8.03
N VAL A 77 -4.87 -8.55 7.08
CA VAL A 77 -3.80 -9.11 6.23
C VAL A 77 -2.57 -9.43 7.08
N PRO A 78 -2.01 -10.64 6.99
CA PRO A 78 -0.84 -11.03 7.77
C PRO A 78 0.37 -10.11 7.55
N LEU A 79 1.09 -9.79 8.61
CA LEU A 79 2.21 -8.84 8.61
C LEU A 79 3.31 -9.20 7.58
N ASN A 80 3.59 -10.49 7.41
CA ASN A 80 4.54 -10.98 6.42
C ASN A 80 4.10 -10.73 4.97
N VAL A 81 2.79 -10.73 4.72
CA VAL A 81 2.22 -10.38 3.41
C VAL A 81 2.35 -8.89 3.17
N ILE A 82 1.99 -8.06 4.16
CA ILE A 82 2.16 -6.60 4.11
C ILE A 82 3.62 -6.24 3.85
N GLN A 83 4.56 -6.88 4.57
CA GLN A 83 5.99 -6.68 4.38
C GLN A 83 6.42 -6.95 2.93
N ARG A 84 6.03 -8.09 2.37
CA ARG A 84 6.35 -8.46 0.98
C ARG A 84 5.73 -7.52 -0.02
N GLN A 85 4.47 -7.15 0.16
CA GLN A 85 3.76 -6.19 -0.70
C GLN A 85 4.46 -4.83 -0.73
N LEU A 86 4.98 -4.39 0.41
CA LEU A 86 5.73 -3.15 0.52
C LEU A 86 7.21 -3.28 0.10
N GLY A 87 7.71 -4.49 -0.17
CA GLY A 87 9.11 -4.72 -0.51
C GLY A 87 10.08 -4.39 0.63
N HIS A 88 9.66 -4.52 1.89
CA HIS A 88 10.53 -4.31 3.03
C HIS A 88 11.35 -5.56 3.32
N ALA A 89 12.68 -5.45 3.31
CA ALA A 89 13.59 -6.55 3.66
C ALA A 89 13.54 -6.90 5.16
N ASN A 90 13.11 -5.96 6.02
CA ASN A 90 13.07 -6.11 7.47
C ASN A 90 11.67 -5.87 8.03
N LEU A 91 11.16 -6.78 8.86
CA LEU A 91 9.88 -6.67 9.57
C LEU A 91 9.81 -5.46 10.50
N GLY A 92 10.92 -5.04 11.09
CA GLY A 92 11.00 -3.86 11.95
C GLY A 92 10.55 -2.59 11.24
N ILE A 93 10.84 -2.45 9.95
CA ILE A 93 10.39 -1.32 9.15
C ILE A 93 8.86 -1.35 8.99
N THR A 94 8.28 -2.51 8.75
CA THR A 94 6.82 -2.66 8.62
C THR A 94 6.11 -2.38 9.95
N SER A 95 6.67 -2.81 11.08
CA SER A 95 6.09 -2.58 12.40
C SER A 95 6.00 -1.08 12.76
N ILE A 96 6.94 -0.25 12.31
CA ILE A 96 6.88 1.20 12.51
C ILE A 96 5.63 1.80 11.83
N TYR A 97 5.25 1.29 10.66
CA TYR A 97 4.04 1.73 9.96
C TYR A 97 2.75 1.35 10.70
N LEU A 98 2.80 0.32 11.52
CA LEU A 98 1.65 -0.22 12.26
C LEU A 98 1.55 0.32 13.68
N GLN A 99 2.43 1.20 14.13
CA GLN A 99 2.39 1.83 15.46
C GLN A 99 1.13 2.70 15.71
N GLY A 100 0.36 2.99 14.67
CA GLY A 100 -0.92 3.70 14.78
C GLY A 100 -2.14 2.80 15.02
N ILE A 101 -1.94 1.47 15.19
CA ILE A 101 -3.02 0.56 15.56
C ILE A 101 -3.31 0.75 17.04
N ASP A 102 -4.57 1.10 17.36
CA ASP A 102 -4.99 1.36 18.75
C ASP A 102 -4.86 0.08 19.59
N SER A 103 -4.42 0.25 20.84
CA SER A 103 -4.31 -0.83 21.80
C SER A 103 -5.65 -1.54 22.06
N SER A 104 -6.77 -0.84 21.95
CA SER A 104 -8.13 -1.42 22.05
C SER A 104 -8.40 -2.42 20.94
N GLU A 105 -7.97 -2.13 19.70
CA GLU A 105 -8.12 -3.02 18.54
C GLU A 105 -7.30 -4.31 18.72
N ILE A 106 -6.12 -4.20 19.32
CA ILE A 106 -5.27 -5.37 19.65
C ILE A 106 -5.95 -6.24 20.71
N ILE A 107 -6.48 -5.63 21.77
CA ILE A 107 -7.18 -6.33 22.87
C ILE A 107 -8.41 -7.05 22.33
N ASP A 108 -9.24 -6.40 21.55
CA ASP A 108 -10.44 -6.97 20.95
C ASP A 108 -10.12 -8.15 20.02
N THR A 109 -9.07 -8.03 19.23
CA THR A 109 -8.61 -9.09 18.32
C THR A 109 -8.11 -10.32 19.10
N VAL A 110 -7.36 -10.11 20.19
CA VAL A 110 -6.88 -11.19 21.05
C VAL A 110 -8.03 -11.88 21.78
N HIS A 111 -9.01 -11.12 22.30
CA HIS A 111 -10.17 -11.66 23.00
C HIS A 111 -11.10 -12.48 22.11
N ARG A 112 -11.18 -12.17 20.82
CA ARG A 112 -12.01 -12.91 19.84
C ARG A 112 -11.35 -14.19 19.32
N ARG A 113 -10.10 -14.48 19.68
CA ARG A 113 -9.42 -15.69 19.23
C ARG A 113 -10.13 -16.94 19.77
N PRO A 114 -10.51 -17.89 18.89
CA PRO A 114 -11.03 -19.17 19.36
C PRO A 114 -9.97 -19.92 20.16
N ALA A 115 -10.40 -20.74 21.10
CA ALA A 115 -9.50 -21.62 21.83
C ALA A 115 -8.70 -22.51 20.85
N PRO A 116 -7.40 -22.73 21.09
CA PRO A 116 -6.61 -23.62 20.24
C PRO A 116 -7.19 -25.04 20.29
N VAL A 117 -7.40 -25.64 19.13
CA VAL A 117 -7.77 -27.06 19.02
C VAL A 117 -6.51 -27.86 19.31
N LEU A 118 -6.40 -28.40 20.53
CA LEU A 118 -5.32 -29.32 20.88
C LEU A 118 -5.68 -30.69 20.30
N PRO A 119 -4.77 -31.32 19.52
CA PRO A 119 -4.99 -32.72 19.10
C PRO A 119 -5.06 -33.63 20.34
N ALA A 120 -5.98 -34.58 20.34
CA ALA A 120 -6.21 -35.51 21.44
C ALA A 120 -4.96 -36.31 21.87
N SER A 121 -3.93 -36.35 21.02
CA SER A 121 -2.62 -36.98 21.28
C SER A 121 -1.62 -36.11 22.06
N ALA A 122 -1.93 -34.84 22.34
CA ALA A 122 -1.09 -33.99 23.18
C ALA A 122 -1.30 -34.28 24.66
N GLY A 123 -1.30 -35.55 25.03
CA GLY A 123 -1.26 -35.99 26.40
C GLY A 123 0.08 -35.57 27.03
N LEU A 124 0.01 -34.64 27.96
CA LEU A 124 1.12 -34.33 28.89
C LEU A 124 1.53 -35.64 29.59
N ARG A 125 2.67 -36.18 29.20
CA ARG A 125 3.39 -37.17 30.04
C ARG A 125 4.28 -36.39 31.00
#